data_30c6eb655457075d78e273c46acc0f99
#
_entry.id   30c6eb655457075d78e273c46acc0f99
#
_cell.length_a   1.000
_cell.length_b   1.000
_cell.length_c   1.000
_cell.angle_alpha   90.00
_cell.angle_beta   90.00
_cell.angle_gamma   90.00
#
_symmetry.space_group_name_H-M   'P 1'
#
loop_
_entity.id
_entity.type
_entity.pdbx_description
1 polymer ?
#
loop_
_entity_poly.entity_id
_entity_poly.type
_entity_poly.pdbx_seq_one_letter_code
_entity_poly.pdbx_strand_id
1 'polypeptide(L)'
;MSELSDYDRSYQHEATVIRTERITPGDVPEVRSIMLRIEQPDFTYLEGQHVGVIVPGPHEFGHETHFRLYTIANSPVQHPGDSTDIELCVRRCFYIDEFSGEEHPGIASNYLCDLNVGDSVVLSGPYGSAFNLPTDPETNLLMIGSGTGIAPFRAFMQYIYEHQQDWKGQIVLFYGARTGMETLYRNDLKNDLDKYYDQKTFRAFEGLSKRPWMQTDDGLHNVLEENAVDIWELMQDPKTHVYLAGLENTKDNFEKVMQEAAGSNARWRWMLEEMKEQERWSELIYS
;
A
#
# COMPACT_ATOMS: atom_id res chain seq x y z
N MET A 1 2.13 11.91 11.62
CA MET A 1 2.12 11.93 10.14
C MET A 1 2.73 13.24 9.68
N SER A 2 3.65 13.20 8.72
CA SER A 2 4.15 14.43 8.07
C SER A 2 3.00 15.06 7.28
N GLU A 3 2.87 16.38 7.33
CA GLU A 3 1.90 17.08 6.49
C GLU A 3 2.37 17.09 5.03
N LEU A 4 1.45 17.19 4.07
CA LEU A 4 1.82 17.25 2.63
C LEU A 4 2.70 18.47 2.30
N SER A 5 2.69 19.49 3.14
CA SER A 5 3.56 20.67 3.08
C SER A 5 5.03 20.37 3.40
N ASP A 6 5.32 19.29 4.12
CA ASP A 6 6.67 18.94 4.57
C ASP A 6 7.52 18.30 3.46
N TYR A 7 6.88 17.88 2.37
CA TYR A 7 7.56 17.22 1.25
C TYR A 7 8.15 18.24 0.27
N ASP A 8 9.46 18.15 0.05
CA ASP A 8 10.16 19.01 -0.93
C ASP A 8 9.74 18.63 -2.36
N ARG A 9 9.16 19.59 -3.09
CA ARG A 9 8.68 19.45 -4.47
C ARG A 9 9.57 20.16 -5.48
N SER A 10 10.72 20.67 -5.06
CA SER A 10 11.63 21.42 -5.93
C SER A 10 12.30 20.53 -6.97
N TYR A 11 12.53 19.25 -6.62
CA TYR A 11 13.10 18.27 -7.53
C TYR A 11 11.99 17.46 -8.19
N GLN A 12 11.78 17.68 -9.48
CA GLN A 12 10.71 17.09 -10.25
C GLN A 12 11.23 16.19 -11.37
N HIS A 13 10.47 15.14 -11.66
CA HIS A 13 10.72 14.17 -12.71
C HIS A 13 9.53 14.14 -13.67
N GLU A 14 9.81 14.14 -14.96
CA GLU A 14 8.81 13.82 -15.96
C GLU A 14 8.78 12.31 -16.18
N ALA A 15 7.59 11.71 -16.05
CA ALA A 15 7.38 10.30 -16.27
C ALA A 15 6.36 10.08 -17.38
N THR A 16 6.54 9.05 -18.20
CA THR A 16 5.61 8.69 -19.26
C THR A 16 4.79 7.46 -18.86
N VAL A 17 3.48 7.50 -19.06
CA VAL A 17 2.60 6.35 -18.89
C VAL A 17 2.91 5.30 -19.95
N ILE A 18 3.47 4.16 -19.55
CA ILE A 18 3.76 3.05 -20.47
C ILE A 18 2.72 1.94 -20.42
N ARG A 19 1.91 1.88 -19.36
CA ARG A 19 0.79 0.97 -19.19
C ARG A 19 -0.22 1.56 -18.21
N THR A 20 -1.50 1.44 -18.50
CA THR A 20 -2.60 1.71 -17.57
C THR A 20 -3.67 0.66 -17.78
N GLU A 21 -4.01 -0.07 -16.73
CA GLU A 21 -5.02 -1.13 -16.81
C GLU A 21 -5.93 -1.08 -15.58
N ARG A 22 -7.22 -1.24 -15.77
CA ARG A 22 -8.16 -1.43 -14.68
C ARG A 22 -8.01 -2.85 -14.15
N ILE A 23 -7.76 -2.99 -12.85
CA ILE A 23 -7.53 -4.27 -12.15
C ILE A 23 -8.71 -4.68 -11.27
N THR A 24 -9.83 -3.99 -11.38
CA THR A 24 -11.12 -4.32 -10.76
C THR A 24 -12.24 -4.34 -11.80
N PRO A 25 -13.25 -5.23 -11.66
CA PRO A 25 -14.41 -5.27 -12.58
C PRO A 25 -15.22 -3.99 -12.62
N GLY A 26 -16.11 -3.88 -13.63
CA GLY A 26 -16.90 -2.68 -13.87
C GLY A 26 -17.95 -2.35 -12.80
N ASP A 27 -18.38 -3.34 -12.06
CA ASP A 27 -19.43 -3.27 -11.03
C ASP A 27 -18.90 -2.97 -9.61
N VAL A 28 -17.59 -2.83 -9.46
CA VAL A 28 -16.95 -2.41 -8.20
C VAL A 28 -16.12 -1.14 -8.41
N PRO A 29 -15.72 -0.45 -7.33
CA PRO A 29 -14.90 0.75 -7.45
C PRO A 29 -13.66 0.54 -8.31
N GLU A 30 -13.41 1.48 -9.22
CA GLU A 30 -12.29 1.39 -10.14
C GLU A 30 -10.96 1.49 -9.41
N VAL A 31 -10.10 0.49 -9.63
CA VAL A 31 -8.68 0.53 -9.27
C VAL A 31 -7.85 0.25 -10.51
N ARG A 32 -6.83 1.05 -10.73
CA ARG A 32 -5.89 0.90 -11.85
C ARG A 32 -4.48 0.57 -11.36
N SER A 33 -3.82 -0.28 -12.14
CA SER A 33 -2.36 -0.44 -12.15
C SER A 33 -1.82 0.47 -13.25
N ILE A 34 -1.00 1.45 -12.87
CA ILE A 34 -0.44 2.45 -13.78
C ILE A 34 1.07 2.35 -13.73
N MET A 35 1.69 1.99 -14.85
CA MET A 35 3.14 1.90 -14.98
C MET A 35 3.67 3.18 -15.63
N LEU A 36 4.60 3.82 -14.95
CA LEU A 36 5.23 5.06 -15.35
C LEU A 36 6.72 4.82 -15.58
N ARG A 37 7.25 5.32 -16.69
CA ARG A 37 8.68 5.30 -17.01
C ARG A 37 9.30 6.66 -16.76
N ILE A 38 10.40 6.68 -16.02
CA ILE A 38 11.20 7.87 -15.71
C ILE A 38 12.53 7.70 -16.44
N GLU A 39 12.80 8.58 -17.43
CA GLU A 39 14.03 8.54 -18.25
C GLU A 39 15.10 9.46 -17.66
N GLN A 40 15.43 9.24 -16.37
CA GLN A 40 16.46 9.98 -15.65
C GLN A 40 17.41 9.00 -14.96
N PRO A 41 18.71 9.02 -15.30
CA PRO A 41 19.68 8.02 -14.81
C PRO A 41 19.87 8.00 -13.30
N ASP A 42 19.67 9.11 -12.64
CA ASP A 42 19.83 9.28 -11.20
C ASP A 42 18.55 9.01 -10.39
N PHE A 43 17.42 8.72 -11.05
CA PHE A 43 16.22 8.31 -10.34
C PHE A 43 16.34 6.86 -9.88
N THR A 44 16.43 6.69 -8.56
CA THR A 44 16.47 5.37 -7.89
C THR A 44 15.52 5.39 -6.70
N TYR A 45 14.94 4.26 -6.36
CA TYR A 45 14.07 4.14 -5.19
C TYR A 45 14.27 2.78 -4.48
N LEU A 46 13.75 2.69 -3.26
CA LEU A 46 13.67 1.46 -2.48
C LEU A 46 12.20 1.06 -2.30
N GLU A 47 11.98 -0.22 -2.02
CA GLU A 47 10.67 -0.78 -1.74
C GLU A 47 10.00 -0.05 -0.56
N GLY A 48 8.72 0.25 -0.71
CA GLY A 48 7.93 0.98 0.30
C GLY A 48 8.03 2.50 0.21
N GLN A 49 8.90 3.06 -0.65
CA GLN A 49 8.96 4.51 -0.87
C GLN A 49 7.77 5.03 -1.67
N HIS A 50 7.60 6.36 -1.63
CA HIS A 50 6.52 7.08 -2.28
C HIS A 50 7.04 8.04 -3.34
N VAL A 51 6.21 8.28 -4.34
CA VAL A 51 6.34 9.46 -5.22
C VAL A 51 5.18 10.41 -4.98
N GLY A 52 5.47 11.69 -5.12
CA GLY A 52 4.46 12.72 -5.14
C GLY A 52 4.00 12.98 -6.57
N VAL A 53 2.69 12.89 -6.82
CA VAL A 53 2.09 13.27 -8.11
C VAL A 53 1.68 14.73 -8.04
N ILE A 54 2.15 15.52 -9.00
CA ILE A 54 1.84 16.95 -9.14
C ILE A 54 0.84 17.11 -10.29
N VAL A 55 -0.41 17.34 -9.94
CA VAL A 55 -1.49 17.54 -10.92
C VAL A 55 -1.55 19.00 -11.31
N PRO A 56 -1.42 19.35 -12.61
CA PRO A 56 -1.52 20.75 -13.04
C PRO A 56 -2.94 21.30 -12.87
N GLY A 57 -3.04 22.59 -12.53
CA GLY A 57 -4.30 23.30 -12.35
C GLY A 57 -4.77 24.05 -13.60
N PRO A 58 -5.73 24.98 -13.45
CA PRO A 58 -6.16 25.57 -12.17
C PRO A 58 -7.11 24.68 -11.35
N HIS A 59 -6.94 24.69 -10.03
CA HIS A 59 -7.81 24.02 -9.07
C HIS A 59 -8.60 25.04 -8.24
N GLU A 60 -9.52 24.55 -7.41
CA GLU A 60 -10.29 25.39 -6.48
C GLU A 60 -9.37 26.25 -5.61
N PHE A 61 -9.86 27.41 -5.20
CA PHE A 61 -9.13 28.42 -4.43
C PHE A 61 -7.86 28.97 -5.10
N GLY A 62 -7.74 28.84 -6.45
CA GLY A 62 -6.65 29.40 -7.22
C GLY A 62 -5.32 28.66 -7.10
N HIS A 63 -5.34 27.42 -6.61
CA HIS A 63 -4.14 26.60 -6.59
C HIS A 63 -3.72 26.18 -8.00
N GLU A 64 -2.47 26.48 -8.36
CA GLU A 64 -1.92 26.11 -9.68
C GLU A 64 -1.59 24.62 -9.80
N THR A 65 -1.38 23.94 -8.67
CA THR A 65 -1.07 22.51 -8.63
C THR A 65 -1.75 21.83 -7.46
N HIS A 66 -2.08 20.54 -7.63
CA HIS A 66 -2.53 19.67 -6.55
C HIS A 66 -1.51 18.55 -6.35
N PHE A 67 -1.16 18.24 -5.10
CA PHE A 67 -0.13 17.28 -4.74
C PHE A 67 -0.68 16.13 -3.90
N ARG A 68 -0.34 14.89 -4.27
CA ARG A 68 -0.65 13.69 -3.48
C ARG A 68 0.46 12.66 -3.57
N LEU A 69 0.68 11.95 -2.47
CA LEU A 69 1.64 10.86 -2.37
C LEU A 69 1.02 9.54 -2.83
N TYR A 70 1.79 8.76 -3.54
CA TYR A 70 1.45 7.38 -3.94
C TYR A 70 2.62 6.46 -3.63
N THR A 71 2.32 5.33 -2.98
CA THR A 71 3.32 4.29 -2.73
C THR A 71 3.64 3.56 -4.01
N ILE A 72 4.92 3.33 -4.26
CA ILE A 72 5.38 2.52 -5.39
C ILE A 72 5.05 1.05 -5.12
N ALA A 73 4.38 0.40 -6.05
CA ALA A 73 3.80 -0.93 -5.90
C ALA A 73 4.66 -2.06 -6.50
N ASN A 74 5.84 -1.75 -7.03
CA ASN A 74 6.78 -2.72 -7.59
C ASN A 74 8.17 -2.59 -6.98
N SER A 75 8.96 -3.64 -7.08
CA SER A 75 10.39 -3.60 -6.78
C SER A 75 11.13 -2.79 -7.86
N PRO A 76 12.29 -2.18 -7.54
CA PRO A 76 13.04 -1.39 -8.52
C PRO A 76 13.41 -2.19 -9.76
N VAL A 77 12.98 -1.70 -10.91
CA VAL A 77 13.34 -2.27 -12.23
C VAL A 77 14.09 -1.21 -13.02
N GLN A 78 15.40 -1.38 -13.13
CA GLN A 78 16.24 -0.56 -14.00
C GLN A 78 16.35 -1.21 -15.37
N HIS A 79 16.17 -0.41 -16.41
CA HIS A 79 16.31 -0.85 -17.79
C HIS A 79 17.67 -0.41 -18.39
N PRO A 80 18.15 -1.12 -19.42
CA PRO A 80 19.27 -0.62 -20.23
C PRO A 80 18.91 0.77 -20.81
N GLY A 81 19.75 1.77 -20.57
CA GLY A 81 19.50 3.15 -20.99
C GLY A 81 19.08 4.08 -19.85
N ASP A 82 19.32 3.65 -18.59
CA ASP A 82 19.16 4.46 -17.40
C ASP A 82 17.73 4.97 -17.16
N SER A 83 16.71 4.19 -17.55
CA SER A 83 15.33 4.46 -17.22
C SER A 83 14.83 3.53 -16.10
N THR A 84 13.91 4.04 -15.28
CA THR A 84 13.30 3.31 -14.17
C THR A 84 11.79 3.27 -14.33
N ASP A 85 11.21 2.07 -14.18
CA ASP A 85 9.76 1.88 -14.20
C ASP A 85 9.22 1.79 -12.78
N ILE A 86 8.20 2.59 -12.48
CA ILE A 86 7.44 2.53 -11.23
C ILE A 86 5.98 2.18 -11.52
N GLU A 87 5.39 1.38 -10.65
CA GLU A 87 3.96 1.04 -10.72
C GLU A 87 3.20 1.71 -9.57
N LEU A 88 2.08 2.34 -9.90
CA LEU A 88 1.15 2.91 -8.92
C LEU A 88 -0.15 2.12 -8.92
N CYS A 89 -0.64 1.80 -7.71
CA CYS A 89 -1.96 1.20 -7.50
C CYS A 89 -2.94 2.31 -7.10
N VAL A 90 -3.81 2.73 -8.02
CA VAL A 90 -4.64 3.92 -7.86
C VAL A 90 -6.12 3.56 -7.84
N ARG A 91 -6.79 3.83 -6.72
CA ARG A 91 -8.25 3.79 -6.63
C ARG A 91 -8.82 5.14 -7.05
N ARG A 92 -9.76 5.13 -8.00
CA ARG A 92 -10.55 6.33 -8.33
C ARG A 92 -11.43 6.69 -7.15
N CYS A 93 -11.19 7.86 -6.55
CA CYS A 93 -11.89 8.34 -5.37
C CYS A 93 -12.88 9.44 -5.71
N PHE A 94 -13.97 9.45 -4.95
CA PHE A 94 -14.95 10.53 -4.90
C PHE A 94 -15.16 10.90 -3.44
N TYR A 95 -15.51 12.15 -3.19
CA TYR A 95 -15.89 12.63 -1.86
C TYR A 95 -17.24 13.32 -1.92
N ILE A 96 -17.97 13.27 -0.84
CA ILE A 96 -19.24 13.96 -0.70
C ILE A 96 -18.98 15.25 0.07
N ASP A 97 -19.35 16.38 -0.51
CA ASP A 97 -19.29 17.67 0.18
C ASP A 97 -20.30 17.68 1.34
N GLU A 98 -19.82 17.93 2.53
CA GLU A 98 -20.63 17.87 3.76
C GLU A 98 -21.76 18.92 3.82
N PHE A 99 -21.64 20.02 3.07
CA PHE A 99 -22.59 21.12 3.07
C PHE A 99 -23.65 20.97 1.97
N SER A 100 -23.23 20.60 0.76
CA SER A 100 -24.13 20.47 -0.39
C SER A 100 -24.70 19.05 -0.54
N GLY A 101 -23.98 18.03 -0.04
CA GLY A 101 -24.28 16.63 -0.29
C GLY A 101 -23.94 16.17 -1.71
N GLU A 102 -23.27 17.01 -2.49
CA GLU A 102 -22.85 16.69 -3.87
C GLU A 102 -21.59 15.82 -3.86
N GLU A 103 -21.55 14.88 -4.81
CA GLU A 103 -20.38 14.04 -5.03
C GLU A 103 -19.39 14.75 -5.95
N HIS A 104 -18.12 14.84 -5.52
CA HIS A 104 -17.05 15.44 -6.27
C HIS A 104 -15.92 14.45 -6.52
N PRO A 105 -15.27 14.46 -7.69
CA PRO A 105 -14.13 13.60 -7.99
C PRO A 105 -12.88 14.07 -7.22
N GLY A 106 -12.17 13.11 -6.62
CA GLY A 106 -10.85 13.39 -6.04
C GLY A 106 -9.85 13.78 -7.14
N ILE A 107 -9.16 14.91 -6.99
CA ILE A 107 -8.34 15.52 -8.05
C ILE A 107 -7.27 14.55 -8.58
N ALA A 108 -6.34 14.11 -7.72
CA ALA A 108 -5.20 13.31 -8.16
C ALA A 108 -5.57 11.91 -8.64
N SER A 109 -6.52 11.24 -7.95
CA SER A 109 -6.94 9.89 -8.32
C SER A 109 -7.67 9.85 -9.65
N ASN A 110 -8.54 10.82 -9.93
CA ASN A 110 -9.24 10.90 -11.21
C ASN A 110 -8.27 11.29 -12.33
N TYR A 111 -7.39 12.28 -12.10
CA TYR A 111 -6.33 12.63 -13.05
C TYR A 111 -5.54 11.38 -13.47
N LEU A 112 -5.02 10.61 -12.53
CA LEU A 112 -4.23 9.42 -12.83
C LEU A 112 -5.05 8.32 -13.53
N CYS A 113 -6.30 8.12 -13.14
CA CYS A 113 -7.18 7.11 -13.75
C CYS A 113 -7.63 7.48 -15.18
N ASP A 114 -7.57 8.75 -15.56
CA ASP A 114 -7.94 9.23 -16.89
C ASP A 114 -6.76 9.24 -17.88
N LEU A 115 -5.54 9.00 -17.41
CA LEU A 115 -4.35 8.97 -18.27
C LEU A 115 -4.36 7.80 -19.24
N ASN A 116 -3.81 8.05 -20.41
CA ASN A 116 -3.60 7.07 -21.46
C ASN A 116 -2.11 6.76 -21.64
N VAL A 117 -1.79 5.66 -22.29
CA VAL A 117 -0.41 5.33 -22.66
C VAL A 117 0.15 6.43 -23.55
N GLY A 118 1.32 6.93 -23.19
CA GLY A 118 2.01 8.05 -23.84
C GLY A 118 1.80 9.41 -23.18
N ASP A 119 0.85 9.53 -22.24
CA ASP A 119 0.66 10.77 -21.48
C ASP A 119 1.83 10.99 -20.50
N SER A 120 2.12 12.26 -20.22
CA SER A 120 3.16 12.69 -19.31
C SER A 120 2.62 13.02 -17.91
N VAL A 121 3.35 12.67 -16.88
CA VAL A 121 3.03 12.93 -15.46
C VAL A 121 4.22 13.59 -14.79
N VAL A 122 3.98 14.66 -14.05
CA VAL A 122 5.02 15.28 -13.23
C VAL A 122 5.02 14.64 -11.84
N LEU A 123 6.18 14.13 -11.46
CA LEU A 123 6.43 13.49 -10.17
C LEU A 123 7.47 14.28 -9.36
N SER A 124 7.48 14.04 -8.06
CA SER A 124 8.56 14.47 -7.16
C SER A 124 8.93 13.35 -6.20
N GLY A 125 10.09 13.41 -5.60
CA GLY A 125 10.65 12.34 -4.77
C GLY A 125 11.70 11.52 -5.52
N PRO A 126 11.99 10.24 -5.15
CA PRO A 126 11.21 9.45 -4.19
C PRO A 126 11.35 9.96 -2.75
N TYR A 127 10.31 9.73 -1.97
CA TYR A 127 10.30 10.09 -0.55
C TYR A 127 10.45 8.86 0.31
N GLY A 128 11.23 8.98 1.40
CA GLY A 128 11.35 7.95 2.41
C GLY A 128 10.00 7.66 3.09
N SER A 129 9.83 6.44 3.53
CA SER A 129 8.67 6.04 4.32
C SER A 129 9.13 5.24 5.55
N ALA A 130 8.22 5.04 6.50
CA ALA A 130 8.44 4.10 7.59
C ALA A 130 8.46 2.63 7.10
N PHE A 131 8.05 2.38 5.85
CA PHE A 131 8.02 1.07 5.23
C PHE A 131 9.38 0.74 4.62
N ASN A 132 10.31 0.33 5.47
CA ASN A 132 11.62 -0.15 5.04
C ASN A 132 11.66 -1.67 5.15
N LEU A 133 12.09 -2.34 4.09
CA LEU A 133 12.30 -3.79 4.12
C LEU A 133 13.58 -4.08 4.92
N PRO A 134 13.53 -4.96 5.96
CA PRO A 134 14.72 -5.37 6.70
C PRO A 134 15.71 -6.10 5.80
N THR A 135 16.99 -5.93 6.08
CA THR A 135 18.07 -6.61 5.33
C THR A 135 18.42 -8.00 5.88
N ASP A 136 18.01 -8.33 7.12
CA ASP A 136 18.22 -9.65 7.71
C ASP A 136 17.21 -10.66 7.15
N PRO A 137 17.62 -11.69 6.40
CA PRO A 137 16.72 -12.67 5.80
C PRO A 137 16.03 -13.59 6.84
N GLU A 138 16.41 -13.52 8.10
CA GLU A 138 15.73 -14.25 9.18
C GLU A 138 14.57 -13.44 9.81
N THR A 139 14.32 -12.22 9.34
CA THR A 139 13.24 -11.37 9.84
C THR A 139 11.87 -11.91 9.43
N ASN A 140 10.92 -11.93 10.37
CA ASN A 140 9.52 -12.20 10.07
C ASN A 140 8.81 -10.90 9.66
N LEU A 141 8.02 -10.95 8.59
CA LEU A 141 7.21 -9.83 8.12
C LEU A 141 5.73 -10.14 8.38
N LEU A 142 5.11 -9.39 9.28
CA LEU A 142 3.67 -9.43 9.51
C LEU A 142 3.04 -8.20 8.82
N MET A 143 2.36 -8.44 7.72
CA MET A 143 1.78 -7.41 6.85
C MET A 143 0.27 -7.42 6.96
N ILE A 144 -0.33 -6.29 7.30
CA ILE A 144 -1.78 -6.13 7.46
C ILE A 144 -2.25 -5.00 6.55
N GLY A 145 -3.19 -5.28 5.66
CA GLY A 145 -3.66 -4.28 4.72
C GLY A 145 -5.05 -4.45 4.18
N SER A 146 -5.56 -3.38 3.58
CA SER A 146 -6.80 -3.39 2.80
C SER A 146 -6.70 -2.45 1.59
N GLY A 147 -7.48 -2.74 0.55
CA GLY A 147 -7.54 -1.92 -0.65
C GLY A 147 -6.15 -1.67 -1.26
N THR A 148 -5.87 -0.41 -1.62
CA THR A 148 -4.57 -0.02 -2.20
C THR A 148 -3.38 -0.10 -1.24
N GLY A 149 -3.62 -0.38 0.04
CA GLY A 149 -2.57 -0.69 1.03
C GLY A 149 -1.75 -1.95 0.69
N ILE A 150 -2.17 -2.74 -0.28
CA ILE A 150 -1.38 -3.87 -0.82
C ILE A 150 -0.11 -3.41 -1.56
N ALA A 151 -0.05 -2.15 -2.04
CA ALA A 151 1.03 -1.65 -2.89
C ALA A 151 2.44 -1.86 -2.29
N PRO A 152 2.77 -1.39 -1.08
CA PRO A 152 4.10 -1.61 -0.49
C PRO A 152 4.38 -3.09 -0.24
N PHE A 153 3.38 -3.88 0.12
CA PHE A 153 3.55 -5.32 0.37
C PHE A 153 3.87 -6.08 -0.91
N ARG A 154 3.23 -5.70 -2.02
CA ARG A 154 3.55 -6.27 -3.32
C ARG A 154 5.00 -5.97 -3.72
N ALA A 155 5.46 -4.74 -3.52
CA ALA A 155 6.86 -4.36 -3.77
C ALA A 155 7.84 -5.18 -2.91
N PHE A 156 7.56 -5.36 -1.61
CA PHE A 156 8.37 -6.18 -0.71
C PHE A 156 8.44 -7.64 -1.17
N MET A 157 7.29 -8.26 -1.45
CA MET A 157 7.24 -9.65 -1.88
C MET A 157 7.95 -9.87 -3.21
N GLN A 158 7.78 -8.94 -4.16
CA GLN A 158 8.46 -9.00 -5.44
C GLN A 158 9.98 -8.91 -5.26
N TYR A 159 10.46 -7.96 -4.45
CA TYR A 159 11.88 -7.80 -4.18
C TYR A 159 12.50 -9.02 -3.50
N ILE A 160 11.85 -9.56 -2.47
CA ILE A 160 12.32 -10.76 -1.78
C ILE A 160 12.39 -11.94 -2.76
N TYR A 161 11.35 -12.15 -3.55
CA TYR A 161 11.30 -13.25 -4.53
C TYR A 161 12.39 -13.15 -5.59
N GLU A 162 12.66 -11.94 -6.09
CA GLU A 162 13.62 -11.71 -7.18
C GLU A 162 15.07 -11.62 -6.69
N HIS A 163 15.30 -11.07 -5.47
CA HIS A 163 16.64 -10.69 -5.02
C HIS A 163 17.10 -11.34 -3.71
N GLN A 164 16.19 -11.93 -2.91
CA GLN A 164 16.49 -12.52 -1.60
C GLN A 164 15.93 -13.94 -1.49
N GLN A 165 16.30 -14.82 -2.41
CA GLN A 165 15.82 -16.21 -2.46
C GLN A 165 16.23 -17.06 -1.24
N ASP A 166 17.12 -16.58 -0.39
CA ASP A 166 17.54 -17.19 0.87
C ASP A 166 16.76 -16.68 2.09
N TRP A 167 15.66 -15.92 1.89
CA TRP A 167 14.79 -15.46 2.97
C TRP A 167 14.24 -16.65 3.77
N LYS A 168 14.43 -16.62 5.10
CA LYS A 168 14.07 -17.71 6.02
C LYS A 168 12.96 -17.33 6.99
N GLY A 169 12.81 -16.03 7.25
CA GLY A 169 11.76 -15.51 8.11
C GLY A 169 10.37 -15.78 7.54
N GLN A 170 9.36 -15.79 8.37
CA GLN A 170 7.98 -15.94 7.94
C GLN A 170 7.51 -14.63 7.29
N ILE A 171 6.83 -14.74 6.16
CA ILE A 171 6.13 -13.63 5.51
C ILE A 171 4.64 -13.93 5.61
N VAL A 172 3.91 -13.16 6.41
CA VAL A 172 2.50 -13.35 6.69
C VAL A 172 1.72 -12.11 6.28
N LEU A 173 0.78 -12.27 5.35
CA LEU A 173 -0.09 -11.21 4.88
C LEU A 173 -1.53 -11.46 5.30
N PHE A 174 -2.14 -10.51 6.00
CA PHE A 174 -3.58 -10.41 6.21
C PHE A 174 -4.13 -9.29 5.34
N TYR A 175 -5.00 -9.64 4.41
CA TYR A 175 -5.53 -8.69 3.45
C TYR A 175 -7.06 -8.70 3.43
N GLY A 176 -7.66 -7.55 3.73
CA GLY A 176 -9.11 -7.36 3.75
C GLY A 176 -9.65 -6.82 2.43
N ALA A 177 -10.75 -7.42 1.96
CA ALA A 177 -11.51 -6.95 0.80
C ALA A 177 -13.00 -7.19 1.00
N ARG A 178 -13.86 -6.34 0.41
CA ARG A 178 -15.31 -6.52 0.51
C ARG A 178 -15.77 -7.75 -0.27
N THR A 179 -15.19 -7.99 -1.42
CA THR A 179 -15.45 -9.15 -2.27
C THR A 179 -14.15 -9.68 -2.84
N GLY A 180 -14.13 -10.94 -3.30
CA GLY A 180 -12.98 -11.53 -3.99
C GLY A 180 -12.56 -10.78 -5.26
N MET A 181 -13.49 -10.03 -5.88
CA MET A 181 -13.19 -9.21 -7.05
C MET A 181 -12.40 -7.94 -6.70
N GLU A 182 -12.39 -7.53 -5.43
CA GLU A 182 -11.63 -6.40 -4.89
C GLU A 182 -10.31 -6.83 -4.24
N THR A 183 -9.95 -8.12 -4.27
CA THR A 183 -8.62 -8.59 -3.86
C THR A 183 -7.60 -8.21 -4.93
N LEU A 184 -7.00 -7.02 -4.76
CA LEU A 184 -6.08 -6.45 -5.73
C LEU A 184 -4.84 -7.33 -5.92
N TYR A 185 -4.43 -7.52 -7.18
CA TYR A 185 -3.32 -8.40 -7.61
C TYR A 185 -3.53 -9.90 -7.32
N ARG A 186 -4.75 -10.30 -6.92
CA ARG A 186 -5.16 -11.68 -6.64
C ARG A 186 -6.54 -12.02 -7.18
N ASN A 187 -7.09 -11.21 -8.05
CA ASN A 187 -8.36 -11.46 -8.72
C ASN A 187 -8.14 -11.91 -10.18
N ASP A 188 -9.22 -12.29 -10.87
CA ASP A 188 -9.16 -12.80 -12.24
C ASP A 188 -8.63 -11.80 -13.27
N LEU A 189 -8.67 -10.49 -12.98
CA LEU A 189 -8.16 -9.46 -13.89
C LEU A 189 -6.65 -9.23 -13.72
N LYS A 190 -6.15 -9.34 -12.50
CA LYS A 190 -4.74 -9.16 -12.19
C LYS A 190 -4.35 -10.10 -11.06
N ASN A 191 -3.63 -11.16 -11.41
CA ASN A 191 -3.13 -12.13 -10.44
C ASN A 191 -1.64 -12.34 -10.62
N ASP A 192 -0.82 -11.58 -9.88
CA ASP A 192 0.63 -11.75 -9.87
C ASP A 192 1.20 -12.06 -8.48
N LEU A 193 0.41 -11.86 -7.41
CA LEU A 193 0.84 -12.22 -6.06
C LEU A 193 0.93 -13.74 -5.83
N ASP A 194 0.11 -14.52 -6.53
CA ASP A 194 0.14 -15.98 -6.41
C ASP A 194 1.48 -16.60 -6.83
N LYS A 195 2.28 -15.89 -7.61
CA LYS A 195 3.65 -16.32 -7.95
C LYS A 195 4.56 -16.49 -6.74
N TYR A 196 4.26 -15.78 -5.66
CA TYR A 196 5.06 -15.76 -4.43
C TYR A 196 4.61 -16.80 -3.40
N TYR A 197 3.43 -17.44 -3.59
CA TYR A 197 2.87 -18.42 -2.66
C TYR A 197 3.62 -19.76 -2.61
N ASP A 198 4.36 -20.10 -3.64
CA ASP A 198 5.15 -21.34 -3.68
C ASP A 198 6.36 -21.33 -2.73
N GLN A 199 6.62 -20.18 -2.09
CA GLN A 199 7.68 -20.05 -1.09
C GLN A 199 7.24 -20.69 0.23
N LYS A 200 8.07 -21.54 0.83
CA LYS A 200 7.80 -22.21 2.11
C LYS A 200 7.58 -21.26 3.28
N THR A 201 8.04 -20.02 3.14
CA THR A 201 7.99 -18.99 4.17
C THR A 201 6.80 -18.05 4.04
N PHE A 202 6.10 -18.02 2.89
CA PHE A 202 5.01 -17.06 2.65
C PHE A 202 3.64 -17.67 2.90
N ARG A 203 2.81 -16.97 3.68
CA ARG A 203 1.40 -17.29 3.94
C ARG A 203 0.56 -16.04 3.77
N ALA A 204 -0.59 -16.14 3.11
CA ALA A 204 -1.54 -15.05 3.03
C ALA A 204 -2.94 -15.50 3.42
N PHE A 205 -3.61 -14.64 4.16
CA PHE A 205 -4.96 -14.81 4.66
C PHE A 205 -5.85 -13.70 4.11
N GLU A 206 -6.93 -14.08 3.45
CA GLU A 206 -7.90 -13.14 2.91
C GLU A 206 -9.11 -13.04 3.82
N GLY A 207 -9.42 -11.84 4.26
CA GLY A 207 -10.68 -11.52 4.90
C GLY A 207 -11.67 -10.98 3.88
N LEU A 208 -12.75 -11.72 3.63
CA LEU A 208 -13.85 -11.22 2.80
C LEU A 208 -15.02 -10.78 3.70
N SER A 209 -15.63 -9.63 3.36
CA SER A 209 -16.78 -9.14 4.09
C SER A 209 -17.93 -10.15 4.05
N LYS A 210 -18.52 -10.43 5.21
CA LYS A 210 -19.79 -11.16 5.30
C LYS A 210 -20.98 -10.29 4.88
N ARG A 211 -20.76 -8.97 4.72
CA ARG A 211 -21.76 -7.96 4.37
C ARG A 211 -21.23 -7.00 3.32
N PRO A 212 -20.94 -7.47 2.09
CA PRO A 212 -20.24 -6.70 1.06
C PRO A 212 -20.98 -5.41 0.62
N TRP A 213 -22.28 -5.28 0.97
CA TRP A 213 -23.05 -4.06 0.76
C TRP A 213 -22.76 -2.94 1.80
N MET A 214 -22.06 -3.26 2.90
CA MET A 214 -21.59 -2.28 3.87
C MET A 214 -20.21 -1.80 3.47
N GLN A 215 -20.07 -0.50 3.19
CA GLN A 215 -18.80 0.07 2.72
C GLN A 215 -17.68 0.03 3.78
N THR A 216 -18.03 -0.14 5.05
CA THR A 216 -17.09 -0.15 6.19
C THR A 216 -16.58 -1.53 6.57
N ASP A 217 -17.13 -2.60 6.00
CA ASP A 217 -16.72 -3.99 6.32
C ASP A 217 -15.94 -4.56 5.14
N ASP A 218 -14.62 -4.68 5.31
CA ASP A 218 -13.68 -5.30 4.36
C ASP A 218 -13.29 -6.73 4.77
N GLY A 219 -13.92 -7.30 5.79
CA GLY A 219 -13.66 -8.65 6.29
C GLY A 219 -12.33 -8.83 7.04
N LEU A 220 -11.48 -7.82 7.09
CA LEU A 220 -10.17 -7.90 7.74
C LEU A 220 -10.29 -8.28 9.22
N HIS A 221 -11.23 -7.67 9.94
CA HIS A 221 -11.44 -7.95 11.36
C HIS A 221 -11.66 -9.45 11.63
N ASN A 222 -12.50 -10.11 10.83
CA ASN A 222 -12.82 -11.53 11.05
C ASN A 222 -11.58 -12.41 10.88
N VAL A 223 -10.80 -12.21 9.83
CA VAL A 223 -9.62 -13.05 9.57
C VAL A 223 -8.51 -12.79 10.59
N LEU A 224 -8.40 -11.57 11.10
CA LEU A 224 -7.49 -11.24 12.20
C LEU A 224 -7.93 -11.91 13.51
N GLU A 225 -9.22 -11.88 13.83
CA GLU A 225 -9.79 -12.52 15.03
C GLU A 225 -9.58 -14.03 15.01
N GLU A 226 -9.82 -14.68 13.86
CA GLU A 226 -9.61 -16.11 13.66
C GLU A 226 -8.15 -16.55 13.85
N ASN A 227 -7.19 -15.65 13.64
CA ASN A 227 -5.75 -15.90 13.75
C ASN A 227 -5.08 -15.14 14.89
N ALA A 228 -5.84 -14.55 15.81
CA ALA A 228 -5.35 -13.62 16.82
C ALA A 228 -4.23 -14.19 17.71
N VAL A 229 -4.32 -15.47 18.07
CA VAL A 229 -3.31 -16.15 18.90
C VAL A 229 -1.99 -16.29 18.14
N ASP A 230 -2.03 -16.76 16.90
CA ASP A 230 -0.84 -16.96 16.06
C ASP A 230 -0.15 -15.62 15.76
N ILE A 231 -0.96 -14.56 15.50
CA ILE A 231 -0.47 -13.20 15.29
C ILE A 231 0.23 -12.70 16.57
N TRP A 232 -0.42 -12.86 17.73
CA TRP A 232 0.14 -12.44 19.00
C TRP A 232 1.44 -13.16 19.33
N GLU A 233 1.51 -14.48 19.09
CA GLU A 233 2.74 -15.27 19.28
C GLU A 233 3.85 -14.82 18.32
N LEU A 234 3.54 -14.57 17.06
CA LEU A 234 4.51 -14.10 16.08
C LEU A 234 5.08 -12.71 16.47
N MET A 235 4.24 -11.81 16.97
CA MET A 235 4.68 -10.47 17.43
C MET A 235 5.63 -10.52 18.62
N GLN A 236 5.59 -11.57 19.45
CA GLN A 236 6.51 -11.76 20.58
C GLN A 236 7.92 -12.16 20.15
N ASP A 237 8.10 -12.63 18.92
CA ASP A 237 9.43 -12.87 18.36
C ASP A 237 10.12 -11.53 18.07
N PRO A 238 11.31 -11.26 18.65
CA PRO A 238 12.04 -10.01 18.45
C PRO A 238 12.48 -9.76 17.00
N LYS A 239 12.43 -10.78 16.14
CA LYS A 239 12.69 -10.68 14.71
C LYS A 239 11.45 -10.31 13.88
N THR A 240 10.29 -10.12 14.51
CA THR A 240 9.06 -9.79 13.78
C THR A 240 8.91 -8.29 13.60
N HIS A 241 8.76 -7.87 12.33
CA HIS A 241 8.37 -6.52 11.94
C HIS A 241 6.91 -6.50 11.49
N VAL A 242 6.16 -5.53 11.98
CA VAL A 242 4.74 -5.32 11.67
C VAL A 242 4.56 -4.13 10.76
N TYR A 243 3.80 -4.32 9.69
CA TYR A 243 3.47 -3.30 8.70
C TYR A 243 1.96 -3.21 8.52
N LEU A 244 1.41 -2.02 8.72
CA LEU A 244 -0.02 -1.72 8.55
C LEU A 244 -0.19 -0.73 7.40
N ALA A 245 -0.98 -1.09 6.38
CA ALA A 245 -1.24 -0.21 5.25
C ALA A 245 -2.70 -0.24 4.83
N GLY A 246 -3.34 0.92 4.73
CA GLY A 246 -4.74 1.04 4.34
C GLY A 246 -5.43 2.24 4.95
N LEU A 247 -6.75 2.17 5.07
CA LEU A 247 -7.56 3.19 5.72
C LEU A 247 -7.47 3.06 7.26
N GLU A 248 -7.97 4.05 7.97
CA GLU A 248 -7.93 4.10 9.44
C GLU A 248 -8.59 2.87 10.10
N ASN A 249 -9.68 2.34 9.52
CA ASN A 249 -10.31 1.12 9.98
C ASN A 249 -9.38 -0.12 9.94
N THR A 250 -8.39 -0.16 9.06
CA THR A 250 -7.38 -1.24 9.00
C THR A 250 -6.60 -1.29 10.31
N LYS A 251 -6.15 -0.14 10.78
CA LYS A 251 -5.44 0.00 12.05
C LYS A 251 -6.34 -0.32 13.23
N ASP A 252 -7.54 0.27 13.27
CA ASP A 252 -8.51 0.08 14.36
C ASP A 252 -8.89 -1.39 14.53
N ASN A 253 -9.15 -2.09 13.43
CA ASN A 253 -9.45 -3.52 13.43
C ASN A 253 -8.29 -4.33 14.00
N PHE A 254 -7.06 -4.06 13.58
CA PHE A 254 -5.88 -4.76 14.07
C PHE A 254 -5.64 -4.49 15.56
N GLU A 255 -5.64 -3.23 15.97
CA GLU A 255 -5.42 -2.86 17.37
C GLU A 255 -6.47 -3.47 18.30
N LYS A 256 -7.75 -3.46 17.89
CA LYS A 256 -8.83 -4.06 18.67
C LYS A 256 -8.60 -5.57 18.89
N VAL A 257 -8.31 -6.31 17.84
CA VAL A 257 -8.06 -7.75 17.93
C VAL A 257 -6.84 -8.04 18.80
N MET A 258 -5.77 -7.26 18.65
CA MET A 258 -4.55 -7.46 19.45
C MET A 258 -4.71 -7.07 20.90
N GLN A 259 -5.55 -6.09 21.25
CA GLN A 259 -5.90 -5.77 22.64
C GLN A 259 -6.60 -6.96 23.32
N GLU A 260 -7.50 -7.63 22.61
CA GLU A 260 -8.19 -8.82 23.10
C GLU A 260 -7.22 -10.00 23.24
N ALA A 261 -6.38 -10.27 22.27
CA ALA A 261 -5.36 -11.33 22.28
C ALA A 261 -4.31 -11.12 23.39
N ALA A 262 -3.92 -9.88 23.67
CA ALA A 262 -3.02 -9.53 24.75
C ALA A 262 -3.61 -9.79 26.14
N GLY A 263 -4.94 -9.91 26.26
CA GLY A 263 -5.66 -10.07 27.52
C GLY A 263 -5.77 -8.81 28.39
N SER A 264 -5.09 -7.72 28.02
CA SER A 264 -5.24 -6.40 28.63
C SER A 264 -4.70 -5.28 27.77
N ASN A 265 -5.32 -4.09 27.88
CA ASN A 265 -4.85 -2.88 27.17
C ASN A 265 -3.43 -2.47 27.60
N ALA A 266 -3.05 -2.72 28.84
CA ALA A 266 -1.71 -2.37 29.34
C ALA A 266 -0.63 -3.22 28.66
N ARG A 267 -0.88 -4.53 28.50
CA ARG A 267 0.05 -5.43 27.83
C ARG A 267 0.17 -5.14 26.33
N TRP A 268 -0.95 -4.79 25.68
CA TRP A 268 -0.96 -4.35 24.28
C TRP A 268 -0.12 -3.08 24.09
N ARG A 269 -0.40 -2.03 24.90
CA ARG A 269 0.34 -0.76 24.81
C ARG A 269 1.84 -0.94 25.01
N TRP A 270 2.22 -1.74 26.01
CA TRP A 270 3.61 -2.03 26.27
C TRP A 270 4.29 -2.70 25.06
N MET A 271 3.66 -3.70 24.45
CA MET A 271 4.16 -4.37 23.24
C MET A 271 4.29 -3.38 22.07
N LEU A 272 3.28 -2.55 21.85
CA LEU A 272 3.28 -1.57 20.77
C LEU A 272 4.39 -0.52 20.93
N GLU A 273 4.58 -0.01 22.15
CA GLU A 273 5.66 0.92 22.49
C GLU A 273 7.03 0.28 22.29
N GLU A 274 7.24 -0.94 22.76
CA GLU A 274 8.48 -1.70 22.56
C GLU A 274 8.79 -1.90 21.07
N MET A 275 7.80 -2.30 20.26
CA MET A 275 7.98 -2.49 18.83
C MET A 275 8.31 -1.18 18.11
N LYS A 276 7.69 -0.06 18.52
CA LYS A 276 7.98 1.27 17.97
C LYS A 276 9.38 1.76 18.34
N GLU A 277 9.81 1.57 19.59
CA GLU A 277 11.17 1.92 20.04
C GLU A 277 12.26 1.11 19.33
N GLN A 278 11.95 -0.12 18.95
CA GLN A 278 12.84 -1.02 18.21
C GLN A 278 12.72 -0.89 16.69
N GLU A 279 11.96 0.07 16.19
CA GLU A 279 11.69 0.30 14.74
C GLU A 279 11.09 -0.94 14.02
N ARG A 280 10.36 -1.78 14.76
CA ARG A 280 9.70 -2.99 14.27
C ARG A 280 8.21 -2.79 13.95
N TRP A 281 7.71 -1.57 14.06
CA TRP A 281 6.32 -1.20 13.81
C TRP A 281 6.24 -0.05 12.82
N SER A 282 5.55 -0.26 11.71
CA SER A 282 5.40 0.71 10.63
C SER A 282 3.94 0.86 10.21
N GLU A 283 3.49 2.09 10.06
CA GLU A 283 2.11 2.42 9.66
C GLU A 283 2.11 3.32 8.42
N LEU A 284 1.24 2.99 7.47
CA LEU A 284 0.94 3.79 6.29
C LEU A 284 -0.59 3.89 6.15
N ILE A 285 -1.16 4.81 6.89
CA ILE A 285 -2.62 4.99 6.98
C ILE A 285 -3.01 6.18 6.11
N TYR A 286 -3.97 5.93 5.21
CA TYR A 286 -4.52 6.93 4.29
C TYR A 286 -5.78 7.54 4.91
N SER A 287 -5.90 8.86 4.81
CA SER A 287 -7.10 9.63 5.19
C SER A 287 -7.88 10.06 3.95
#